data_a2d534d6d6f9613e502fee304d054ffe
#
_entry.id   a2d534d6d6f9613e502fee304d054ffe
#
_cell.length_a   1.000
_cell.length_b   1.000
_cell.length_c   1.000
_cell.angle_alpha   90.00
_cell.angle_beta   90.00
_cell.angle_gamma   90.00
#
_symmetry.space_group_name_H-M   'P 1'
#
loop_
_entity.id
_entity.type
_entity.pdbx_description
1 polymer ?
#
loop_
_entity_poly.entity_id
_entity_poly.type
_entity_poly.pdbx_seq_one_letter_code
_entity_poly.pdbx_strand_id
1 'polypeptide(L)'
;MKRIFLFLMVTGITFGQVKSYYALIDAKTDKIPDNLSTSTNGIAGYINENFKSENDKARAVFYWVASNISYDIENIASINVAEVSPDKIKNTLLARKGVCIHYAEVFNDIAQKVGLQSYIIYGYTKQNGKVDVLSHAWCAAKIDKTWWLFD
;
A
#
# COMPACT_ATOMS: atom_id res chain seq x y z
N MET A 1 -20.12 -68.52 3.09
CA MET A 1 -19.06 -67.48 3.10
C MET A 1 -19.68 -66.15 2.72
N LYS A 2 -19.94 -65.26 3.71
CA LYS A 2 -20.49 -63.90 3.49
C LYS A 2 -19.31 -62.96 3.22
N ARG A 3 -19.25 -62.38 2.01
CA ARG A 3 -18.28 -61.35 1.67
C ARG A 3 -18.80 -59.98 2.13
N ILE A 4 -18.14 -59.37 3.12
CA ILE A 4 -18.40 -57.99 3.58
C ILE A 4 -17.65 -57.06 2.63
N PHE A 5 -18.38 -56.27 1.87
CA PHE A 5 -17.81 -55.14 1.08
C PHE A 5 -17.69 -53.94 2.00
N LEU A 6 -16.46 -53.60 2.39
CA LEU A 6 -16.17 -52.40 3.16
C LEU A 6 -16.13 -51.20 2.18
N PHE A 7 -17.14 -50.34 2.20
CA PHE A 7 -17.21 -49.14 1.41
C PHE A 7 -16.41 -48.03 2.14
N LEU A 8 -15.16 -47.77 1.70
CA LEU A 8 -14.36 -46.65 2.18
C LEU A 8 -14.95 -45.37 1.59
N MET A 9 -15.72 -44.63 2.40
CA MET A 9 -16.07 -43.23 2.05
C MET A 9 -14.84 -42.35 2.25
N VAL A 10 -14.18 -42.01 1.17
CA VAL A 10 -13.17 -40.93 1.17
C VAL A 10 -13.92 -39.61 1.17
N THR A 11 -14.09 -39.01 2.35
CA THR A 11 -14.55 -37.62 2.48
C THR A 11 -13.41 -36.71 2.05
N GLY A 12 -13.45 -36.27 0.80
CA GLY A 12 -12.55 -35.25 0.30
C GLY A 12 -12.81 -33.94 1.07
N ILE A 13 -11.93 -33.61 2.01
CA ILE A 13 -11.90 -32.26 2.61
C ILE A 13 -11.41 -31.31 1.54
N THR A 14 -12.33 -30.64 0.86
CA THR A 14 -12.00 -29.51 0.01
C THR A 14 -11.53 -28.38 0.91
N PHE A 15 -10.23 -28.16 1.01
CA PHE A 15 -9.67 -26.93 1.56
C PHE A 15 -10.04 -25.78 0.60
N GLY A 16 -11.21 -25.19 0.80
CA GLY A 16 -11.52 -23.91 0.20
C GLY A 16 -10.49 -22.91 0.70
N GLN A 17 -9.65 -22.39 -0.19
CA GLN A 17 -8.74 -21.29 0.16
C GLN A 17 -9.60 -20.11 0.63
N VAL A 18 -9.61 -19.87 1.93
CA VAL A 18 -10.18 -18.63 2.49
C VAL A 18 -9.30 -17.50 1.95
N LYS A 19 -9.84 -16.73 1.00
CA LYS A 19 -9.16 -15.51 0.56
C LYS A 19 -8.86 -14.67 1.79
N SER A 20 -7.59 -14.33 1.99
CA SER A 20 -7.19 -13.43 3.08
C SER A 20 -8.07 -12.19 3.05
N TYR A 21 -8.47 -11.70 4.22
CA TYR A 21 -9.25 -10.47 4.36
C TYR A 21 -8.63 -9.31 3.54
N TYR A 22 -7.31 -9.15 3.61
CA TYR A 22 -6.59 -8.16 2.81
C TYR A 22 -6.71 -8.37 1.30
N ALA A 23 -6.78 -9.59 0.82
CA ALA A 23 -6.98 -9.85 -0.61
C ALA A 23 -8.33 -9.31 -1.14
N LEU A 24 -9.34 -9.19 -0.28
CA LEU A 24 -10.62 -8.57 -0.66
C LEU A 24 -10.49 -7.05 -0.78
N ILE A 25 -9.73 -6.43 0.13
CA ILE A 25 -9.44 -4.98 0.08
C ILE A 25 -8.61 -4.67 -1.17
N ASP A 26 -7.55 -5.45 -1.41
CA ASP A 26 -6.66 -5.29 -2.55
C ASP A 26 -7.44 -5.40 -3.87
N ALA A 27 -8.23 -6.46 -4.05
CA ALA A 27 -9.06 -6.67 -5.24
C ALA A 27 -10.14 -5.58 -5.45
N LYS A 28 -10.57 -4.90 -4.39
CA LYS A 28 -11.49 -3.76 -4.50
C LYS A 28 -10.73 -2.48 -4.84
N THR A 29 -9.52 -2.32 -4.31
CA THR A 29 -8.62 -1.21 -4.59
C THR A 29 -8.14 -1.23 -6.05
N ASP A 30 -7.89 -2.40 -6.62
CA ASP A 30 -7.56 -2.57 -8.06
C ASP A 30 -8.65 -2.04 -9.01
N LYS A 31 -9.86 -1.82 -8.51
CA LYS A 31 -10.97 -1.29 -9.31
C LYS A 31 -11.05 0.24 -9.31
N ILE A 32 -10.08 0.94 -8.73
CA ILE A 32 -10.01 2.40 -8.83
C ILE A 32 -9.89 2.78 -10.31
N PRO A 33 -10.84 3.55 -10.87
CA PRO A 33 -10.81 3.93 -12.28
C PRO A 33 -9.59 4.79 -12.62
N ASP A 34 -9.05 4.62 -13.81
CA ASP A 34 -7.86 5.33 -14.27
C ASP A 34 -7.99 6.85 -14.17
N ASN A 35 -9.15 7.39 -14.53
CA ASN A 35 -9.43 8.82 -14.44
C ASN A 35 -9.40 9.36 -12.99
N LEU A 36 -9.73 8.55 -12.00
CA LEU A 36 -9.62 8.91 -10.57
C LEU A 36 -8.19 8.73 -10.05
N SER A 37 -7.43 7.83 -10.64
CA SER A 37 -6.08 7.48 -10.21
C SER A 37 -5.01 8.51 -10.64
N THR A 38 -5.39 9.56 -11.34
CA THR A 38 -4.52 10.69 -11.75
C THR A 38 -4.31 11.73 -10.65
N SER A 39 -5.05 11.64 -9.55
CA SER A 39 -4.93 12.56 -8.42
C SER A 39 -5.18 11.85 -7.08
N THR A 40 -4.53 12.31 -6.05
CA THR A 40 -4.74 11.81 -4.68
C THR A 40 -6.18 12.07 -4.20
N ASN A 41 -6.83 13.13 -4.65
CA ASN A 41 -8.24 13.40 -4.36
C ASN A 41 -9.16 12.33 -4.96
N GLY A 42 -8.93 11.93 -6.21
CA GLY A 42 -9.71 10.87 -6.87
C GLY A 42 -9.53 9.52 -6.18
N ILE A 43 -8.28 9.16 -5.87
CA ILE A 43 -7.96 7.92 -5.15
C ILE A 43 -8.62 7.91 -3.76
N ALA A 44 -8.44 8.99 -2.99
CA ALA A 44 -9.02 9.11 -1.65
C ALA A 44 -10.56 9.11 -1.67
N GLY A 45 -11.17 9.75 -2.67
CA GLY A 45 -12.62 9.73 -2.88
C GLY A 45 -13.14 8.30 -3.03
N TYR A 46 -12.55 7.54 -3.95
CA TYR A 46 -12.91 6.13 -4.14
C TYR A 46 -12.72 5.30 -2.87
N ILE A 47 -11.58 5.47 -2.17
CA ILE A 47 -11.30 4.75 -0.92
C ILE A 47 -12.36 5.08 0.14
N ASN A 48 -12.73 6.36 0.33
CA ASN A 48 -13.73 6.79 1.30
C ASN A 48 -15.15 6.25 1.01
N GLU A 49 -15.50 6.12 -0.25
CA GLU A 49 -16.79 5.53 -0.66
C GLU A 49 -16.85 4.03 -0.36
N ASN A 50 -15.73 3.34 -0.59
CA ASN A 50 -15.67 1.88 -0.62
C ASN A 50 -15.22 1.23 0.68
N PHE A 51 -14.52 1.94 1.56
CA PHE A 51 -14.01 1.43 2.83
C PHE A 51 -14.43 2.33 3.99
N LYS A 52 -14.75 1.73 5.15
CA LYS A 52 -15.26 2.48 6.32
C LYS A 52 -14.30 2.47 7.50
N SER A 53 -13.63 1.34 7.77
CA SER A 53 -12.68 1.24 8.89
C SER A 53 -11.35 1.91 8.54
N GLU A 54 -10.67 2.45 9.55
CA GLU A 54 -9.32 3.02 9.40
C GLU A 54 -8.34 1.97 8.87
N ASN A 55 -8.46 0.71 9.32
CA ASN A 55 -7.60 -0.39 8.89
C ASN A 55 -7.76 -0.69 7.39
N ASP A 56 -9.01 -0.76 6.89
CA ASP A 56 -9.26 -1.01 5.47
C ASP A 56 -8.74 0.13 4.59
N LYS A 57 -8.97 1.38 5.02
CA LYS A 57 -8.48 2.56 4.33
C LYS A 57 -6.95 2.58 4.28
N ALA A 58 -6.29 2.32 5.41
CA ALA A 58 -4.83 2.25 5.47
C ALA A 58 -4.28 1.15 4.54
N ARG A 59 -4.90 -0.05 4.55
CA ARG A 59 -4.53 -1.14 3.63
C ARG A 59 -4.72 -0.73 2.18
N ALA A 60 -5.85 -0.11 1.84
CA ALA A 60 -6.14 0.32 0.48
C ALA A 60 -5.13 1.37 -0.01
N VAL A 61 -4.80 2.36 0.83
CA VAL A 61 -3.77 3.38 0.49
C VAL A 61 -2.42 2.72 0.25
N PHE A 62 -1.97 1.88 1.20
CA PHE A 62 -0.69 1.18 1.09
C PHE A 62 -0.62 0.30 -0.17
N TYR A 63 -1.63 -0.52 -0.37
CA TYR A 63 -1.70 -1.41 -1.53
C TYR A 63 -1.69 -0.63 -2.84
N TRP A 64 -2.48 0.45 -2.93
CA TRP A 64 -2.53 1.24 -4.16
C TRP A 64 -1.18 1.85 -4.48
N VAL A 65 -0.51 2.47 -3.51
CA VAL A 65 0.82 3.08 -3.70
C VAL A 65 1.84 2.02 -4.11
N ALA A 66 1.92 0.91 -3.39
CA ALA A 66 2.87 -0.16 -3.66
C ALA A 66 2.66 -0.84 -5.02
N SER A 67 1.41 -0.93 -5.50
CA SER A 67 1.07 -1.61 -6.76
C SER A 67 1.11 -0.70 -7.99
N ASN A 68 1.01 0.62 -7.81
CA ASN A 68 0.86 1.56 -8.92
C ASN A 68 2.07 2.48 -9.14
N ILE A 69 3.04 2.48 -8.26
CA ILE A 69 4.28 3.26 -8.39
C ILE A 69 5.45 2.29 -8.41
N SER A 70 6.30 2.39 -9.44
CA SER A 70 7.52 1.59 -9.58
C SER A 70 8.70 2.31 -8.94
N TYR A 71 9.63 1.56 -8.32
CA TYR A 71 10.83 2.17 -7.73
C TYR A 71 11.82 2.58 -8.83
N ASP A 72 12.25 3.85 -8.84
CA ASP A 72 13.11 4.42 -9.86
C ASP A 72 14.59 4.31 -9.48
N ILE A 73 15.14 3.11 -9.62
CA ILE A 73 16.55 2.83 -9.31
C ILE A 73 17.49 3.58 -10.26
N GLU A 74 17.11 3.69 -11.54
CA GLU A 74 17.97 4.27 -12.59
C GLU A 74 18.25 5.75 -12.37
N ASN A 75 17.26 6.47 -11.83
CA ASN A 75 17.33 7.92 -11.66
C ASN A 75 17.57 8.35 -10.20
N ILE A 76 17.88 7.42 -9.29
CA ILE A 76 18.01 7.71 -7.85
C ILE A 76 18.98 8.87 -7.54
N ALA A 77 20.07 9.00 -8.30
CA ALA A 77 21.07 10.05 -8.12
C ALA A 77 20.66 11.41 -8.74
N SER A 78 19.67 11.45 -9.63
CA SER A 78 19.22 12.65 -10.34
C SER A 78 17.92 13.24 -9.81
N ILE A 79 17.33 12.62 -8.78
CA ILE A 79 16.04 13.02 -8.23
C ILE A 79 16.15 14.37 -7.54
N ASN A 80 15.29 15.31 -7.94
CA ASN A 80 15.14 16.58 -7.26
C ASN A 80 14.36 16.42 -5.94
N VAL A 81 15.05 16.08 -4.87
CA VAL A 81 14.45 15.96 -3.54
C VAL A 81 13.93 17.28 -2.98
N ALA A 82 14.38 18.40 -3.54
CA ALA A 82 13.96 19.76 -3.15
C ALA A 82 12.68 20.21 -3.86
N GLU A 83 12.14 19.42 -4.80
CA GLU A 83 10.87 19.73 -5.45
C GLU A 83 9.77 19.89 -4.40
N VAL A 84 8.90 20.90 -4.55
CA VAL A 84 7.80 21.15 -3.62
C VAL A 84 6.76 20.00 -3.66
N SER A 85 6.19 19.66 -2.51
CA SER A 85 5.37 18.47 -2.33
C SER A 85 4.21 18.32 -3.34
N PRO A 86 3.40 19.36 -3.64
CA PRO A 86 2.30 19.22 -4.60
C PRO A 86 2.76 18.81 -6.01
N ASP A 87 3.86 19.38 -6.48
CA ASP A 87 4.40 19.06 -7.81
C ASP A 87 5.04 17.68 -7.82
N LYS A 88 5.76 17.31 -6.77
CA LYS A 88 6.33 15.97 -6.58
C LYS A 88 5.26 14.90 -6.62
N ILE A 89 4.16 15.07 -5.87
CA ILE A 89 3.01 14.15 -5.87
C ILE A 89 2.43 14.04 -7.29
N LYS A 90 2.14 15.17 -7.93
CA LYS A 90 1.58 15.20 -9.29
C LYS A 90 2.48 14.48 -10.28
N ASN A 91 3.78 14.78 -10.29
CA ASN A 91 4.75 14.19 -11.19
C ASN A 91 4.90 12.67 -10.95
N THR A 92 4.89 12.25 -9.69
CA THR A 92 4.91 10.82 -9.32
C THR A 92 3.67 10.09 -9.84
N LEU A 93 2.48 10.65 -9.69
CA LEU A 93 1.25 10.06 -10.19
C LEU A 93 1.21 9.96 -11.71
N LEU A 94 1.76 10.94 -12.42
CA LEU A 94 1.86 10.93 -13.89
C LEU A 94 2.90 9.91 -14.39
N ALA A 95 4.08 9.89 -13.78
CA ALA A 95 5.17 9.02 -14.19
C ALA A 95 5.01 7.57 -13.71
N ARG A 96 4.23 7.32 -12.65
CA ARG A 96 4.13 6.04 -11.96
C ARG A 96 5.49 5.49 -11.53
N LYS A 97 6.42 6.40 -11.23
CA LYS A 97 7.78 6.10 -10.82
C LYS A 97 8.23 7.07 -9.72
N GLY A 98 9.07 6.56 -8.80
CA GLY A 98 9.66 7.40 -7.77
C GLY A 98 10.55 6.61 -6.82
N VAL A 99 11.17 7.30 -5.87
CA VAL A 99 11.95 6.70 -4.77
C VAL A 99 11.23 6.90 -3.45
N CYS A 100 11.82 6.48 -2.34
CA CYS A 100 11.22 6.48 -1.01
C CYS A 100 10.40 7.74 -0.68
N ILE A 101 10.95 8.94 -0.91
CA ILE A 101 10.22 10.19 -0.62
C ILE A 101 8.96 10.39 -1.47
N HIS A 102 8.98 9.94 -2.73
CA HIS A 102 7.81 10.02 -3.62
C HIS A 102 6.68 9.08 -3.13
N TYR A 103 7.03 7.85 -2.73
CA TYR A 103 6.09 6.91 -2.11
C TYR A 103 5.51 7.48 -0.83
N ALA A 104 6.38 8.02 0.03
CA ALA A 104 5.97 8.59 1.31
C ALA A 104 5.02 9.79 1.13
N GLU A 105 5.31 10.69 0.18
CA GLU A 105 4.47 11.86 -0.07
C GLU A 105 3.09 11.48 -0.64
N VAL A 106 3.05 10.56 -1.62
CA VAL A 106 1.79 10.10 -2.20
C VAL A 106 0.96 9.35 -1.14
N PHE A 107 1.59 8.45 -0.37
CA PHE A 107 0.93 7.74 0.71
C PHE A 107 0.36 8.71 1.74
N ASN A 108 1.19 9.63 2.25
CA ASN A 108 0.82 10.57 3.30
C ASN A 108 -0.35 11.47 2.88
N ASP A 109 -0.33 11.99 1.64
CA ASP A 109 -1.37 12.87 1.14
C ASP A 109 -2.71 12.12 0.97
N ILE A 110 -2.70 10.88 0.43
CA ILE A 110 -3.91 10.07 0.34
C ILE A 110 -4.40 9.68 1.74
N ALA A 111 -3.49 9.23 2.64
CA ALA A 111 -3.84 8.82 4.00
C ALA A 111 -4.56 9.94 4.77
N GLN A 112 -4.05 11.17 4.70
CA GLN A 112 -4.70 12.34 5.32
C GLN A 112 -6.08 12.62 4.71
N LYS A 113 -6.24 12.51 3.39
CA LYS A 113 -7.51 12.71 2.67
C LYS A 113 -8.56 11.64 2.97
N VAL A 114 -8.15 10.44 3.33
CA VAL A 114 -9.08 9.40 3.79
C VAL A 114 -9.39 9.49 5.29
N GLY A 115 -8.84 10.49 5.98
CA GLY A 115 -9.11 10.80 7.38
C GLY A 115 -8.15 10.14 8.37
N LEU A 116 -7.04 9.57 7.92
CA LEU A 116 -6.01 9.02 8.81
C LEU A 116 -5.04 10.12 9.26
N GLN A 117 -4.62 10.08 10.52
CA GLN A 117 -3.50 10.90 10.99
C GLN A 117 -2.20 10.26 10.49
N SER A 118 -1.48 10.94 9.59
CA SER A 118 -0.27 10.42 8.96
C SER A 118 0.81 11.48 8.86
N TYR A 119 2.08 11.05 8.95
CA TYR A 119 3.28 11.89 8.86
C TYR A 119 4.37 11.17 8.06
N ILE A 120 5.18 11.95 7.34
CA ILE A 120 6.41 11.47 6.73
C ILE A 120 7.51 11.49 7.78
N ILE A 121 8.26 10.40 7.88
CA ILE A 121 9.42 10.24 8.74
C ILE A 121 10.68 10.22 7.86
N TYR A 122 11.67 10.99 8.26
CA TYR A 122 12.99 11.00 7.62
C TYR A 122 14.02 10.37 8.56
N GLY A 123 14.90 9.56 8.00
CA GLY A 123 15.94 8.90 8.80
C GLY A 123 16.92 8.12 7.95
N TYR A 124 17.51 7.10 8.55
CA TYR A 124 18.49 6.22 7.91
C TYR A 124 18.13 4.78 8.22
N THR A 125 18.31 3.91 7.24
CA THR A 125 18.19 2.47 7.43
C THR A 125 19.51 1.90 7.99
N LYS A 126 19.44 0.70 8.57
CA LYS A 126 20.60 0.00 9.10
C LYS A 126 20.65 -1.41 8.55
N GLN A 127 21.72 -1.74 7.84
CA GLN A 127 21.96 -3.07 7.29
C GLN A 127 23.25 -3.66 7.85
N ASN A 128 23.20 -4.91 8.28
CA ASN A 128 24.36 -5.62 8.83
C ASN A 128 25.09 -4.83 9.94
N GLY A 129 24.36 -4.11 10.77
CA GLY A 129 24.93 -3.32 11.87
C GLY A 129 25.48 -1.95 11.49
N LYS A 130 25.49 -1.59 10.19
CA LYS A 130 25.97 -0.30 9.67
C LYS A 130 24.79 0.57 9.25
N VAL A 131 24.86 1.85 9.55
CA VAL A 131 23.90 2.86 9.10
C VAL A 131 24.19 3.19 7.64
N ASP A 132 23.15 3.24 6.81
CA ASP A 132 23.29 3.62 5.40
C ASP A 132 23.67 5.09 5.27
N VAL A 133 24.42 5.40 4.22
CA VAL A 133 24.86 6.77 3.94
C VAL A 133 23.74 7.62 3.28
N LEU A 134 22.81 6.97 2.61
CA LEU A 134 21.65 7.63 1.99
C LEU A 134 20.50 7.74 3.00
N SER A 135 19.93 8.93 3.09
CA SER A 135 18.70 9.12 3.88
C SER A 135 17.53 8.36 3.26
N HIS A 136 16.59 7.96 4.11
CA HIS A 136 15.39 7.25 3.73
C HIS A 136 14.15 7.98 4.24
N ALA A 137 13.03 7.81 3.55
CA ALA A 137 11.75 8.38 3.94
C ALA A 137 10.69 7.28 3.96
N TRP A 138 9.90 7.25 5.01
CA TRP A 138 8.74 6.34 5.18
C TRP A 138 7.59 7.08 5.85
N CYS A 139 6.48 6.41 6.10
CA CYS A 139 5.33 7.03 6.78
C CYS A 139 5.04 6.37 8.12
N ALA A 140 4.50 7.16 9.04
CA ALA A 140 3.78 6.67 10.21
C ALA A 140 2.32 7.11 10.10
N ALA A 141 1.38 6.16 10.25
CA ALA A 141 -0.04 6.47 10.29
C ALA A 141 -0.69 5.86 11.54
N LYS A 142 -1.64 6.58 12.11
CA LYS A 142 -2.40 6.14 13.28
C LYS A 142 -3.66 5.43 12.83
N ILE A 143 -3.82 4.18 13.26
CA ILE A 143 -4.95 3.31 12.96
C ILE A 143 -5.47 2.77 14.29
N ASP A 144 -6.74 2.96 14.57
CA ASP A 144 -7.38 2.50 15.81
C ASP A 144 -6.57 2.86 17.06
N LYS A 145 -6.10 4.12 17.13
CA LYS A 145 -5.28 4.70 18.22
C LYS A 145 -3.83 4.18 18.29
N THR A 146 -3.39 3.26 17.42
CA THR A 146 -2.04 2.71 17.39
C THR A 146 -1.27 3.26 16.19
N TRP A 147 0.02 3.59 16.38
CA TRP A 147 0.90 4.02 15.30
C TRP A 147 1.50 2.82 14.58
N TRP A 148 1.44 2.87 13.26
CA TRP A 148 2.02 1.86 12.35
C TRP A 148 2.97 2.52 11.39
N LEU A 149 4.04 1.80 11.01
CA LEU A 149 5.01 2.23 10.00
C LEU A 149 4.65 1.62 8.65
N PHE A 150 4.85 2.42 7.60
CA PHE A 150 4.61 2.07 6.19
C PHE A 150 5.87 2.44 5.39
N ASP A 151 6.60 1.41 4.89
CA ASP A 151 7.84 1.52 4.14
C ASP A 151 7.81 0.63 2.88
#